data_3c77eecb79b01658f708e097e8327da5
#
_entry.id   3c77eecb79b01658f708e097e8327da5
#
_cell.length_a   1.000
_cell.length_b   1.000
_cell.length_c   1.000
_cell.angle_alpha   90.00
_cell.angle_beta   90.00
_cell.angle_gamma   90.00
#
_symmetry.space_group_name_H-M   'P 1'
#
loop_
_entity.id
_entity.type
_entity.pdbx_description
1 polymer ?
#
loop_
_entity_poly.entity_id
_entity_poly.type
_entity_poly.pdbx_seq_one_letter_code
_entity_poly.pdbx_strand_id
1 'polypeptide(L)'
;MNFLNLAQNRYTTKMYNGKRIPEDTLNQLKEILRLAPSSINSQPWQFVFVGEERKNNLFAPLSLMNEERVKAASHIVIFRVLDSVARFEQEAPSYISEGGFAFYKQYIKSQGDAHVEAWMGHQVYVALGYFLSACASMGIDSTPMEGILPTEYDKHLPKDGYRTLFAVAIGYRDPDDANQPDRTAKKRKTDVVSGL
;
A
#
# COMPACT_ATOMS: atom_id res chain seq x y z
N MET A 1 4.54 -9.00 20.92
CA MET A 1 3.83 -10.03 20.11
C MET A 1 4.81 -10.59 19.09
N ASN A 2 4.83 -11.91 18.85
CA ASN A 2 5.75 -12.53 17.89
C ASN A 2 5.24 -12.29 16.47
N PHE A 3 6.13 -11.99 15.52
CA PHE A 3 5.76 -11.71 14.12
C PHE A 3 5.04 -12.90 13.44
N LEU A 4 5.41 -14.13 13.77
CA LEU A 4 4.72 -15.32 13.29
C LEU A 4 3.23 -15.30 13.67
N ASN A 5 2.91 -14.95 14.91
CA ASN A 5 1.53 -14.84 15.37
C ASN A 5 0.77 -13.73 14.61
N LEU A 6 1.43 -12.61 14.32
CA LEU A 6 0.84 -11.54 13.50
C LEU A 6 0.51 -12.05 12.09
N ALA A 7 1.46 -12.73 11.45
CA ALA A 7 1.29 -13.29 10.12
C ALA A 7 0.16 -14.34 10.04
N GLN A 8 0.01 -15.15 11.09
CA GLN A 8 -1.06 -16.15 11.19
C GLN A 8 -2.45 -15.52 11.39
N ASN A 9 -2.54 -14.44 12.17
CA ASN A 9 -3.80 -13.83 12.58
C ASN A 9 -4.24 -12.67 11.66
N ARG A 10 -3.30 -12.08 10.88
CA ARG A 10 -3.64 -11.06 9.90
C ARG A 10 -4.46 -11.65 8.76
N TYR A 11 -5.55 -10.99 8.41
CA TYR A 11 -6.37 -11.35 7.26
C TYR A 11 -6.87 -10.08 6.54
N THR A 12 -7.50 -10.24 5.38
CA THR A 12 -8.15 -9.14 4.65
C THR A 12 -9.52 -8.87 5.25
N THR A 13 -9.65 -7.80 6.03
CA THR A 13 -10.87 -7.39 6.72
C THR A 13 -11.93 -6.98 5.71
N LYS A 14 -13.13 -7.53 5.82
CA LYS A 14 -14.25 -7.23 4.93
C LYS A 14 -15.22 -6.23 5.55
N MET A 15 -15.36 -6.24 6.87
CA MET A 15 -16.24 -5.34 7.61
C MET A 15 -15.45 -4.58 8.67
N TYR A 16 -15.60 -3.27 8.68
CA TYR A 16 -15.04 -2.39 9.70
C TYR A 16 -16.15 -1.88 10.62
N ASN A 17 -15.82 -1.63 11.90
CA ASN A 17 -16.77 -1.19 12.91
C ASN A 17 -16.97 0.35 12.97
N GLY A 18 -16.39 1.09 12.06
CA GLY A 18 -16.47 2.55 12.00
C GLY A 18 -15.62 3.32 13.02
N LYS A 19 -14.95 2.63 13.95
CA LYS A 19 -14.11 3.29 14.96
C LYS A 19 -12.91 3.99 14.28
N ARG A 20 -12.59 5.20 14.76
CA ARG A 20 -11.46 6.00 14.26
C ARG A 20 -10.13 5.52 14.79
N ILE A 21 -9.13 5.52 13.94
CA ILE A 21 -7.72 5.38 14.34
C ILE A 21 -7.28 6.73 14.93
N PRO A 22 -6.65 6.77 16.12
CA PRO A 22 -6.13 7.99 16.71
C PRO A 22 -5.08 8.67 15.82
N GLU A 23 -5.01 10.00 15.85
CA GLU A 23 -4.07 10.77 15.01
C GLU A 23 -2.61 10.40 15.28
N ASP A 24 -2.23 10.18 16.54
CA ASP A 24 -0.87 9.74 16.89
C ASP A 24 -0.51 8.40 16.26
N THR A 25 -1.48 7.46 16.18
CA THR A 25 -1.30 6.18 15.51
C THR A 25 -1.17 6.36 13.99
N LEU A 26 -1.98 7.27 13.40
CA LEU A 26 -1.85 7.61 11.98
C LEU A 26 -0.49 8.22 11.66
N ASN A 27 0.02 9.10 12.53
CA ASN A 27 1.33 9.71 12.36
C ASN A 27 2.46 8.67 12.44
N GLN A 28 2.35 7.68 13.33
CA GLN A 28 3.29 6.55 13.36
C GLN A 28 3.21 5.73 12.06
N LEU A 29 2.02 5.45 11.53
CA LEU A 29 1.86 4.72 10.27
C LEU A 29 2.43 5.50 9.07
N LYS A 30 2.27 6.83 9.03
CA LYS A 30 2.88 7.71 8.03
C LYS A 30 4.41 7.62 8.07
N GLU A 31 5.00 7.67 9.27
CA GLU A 31 6.45 7.56 9.46
C GLU A 31 6.97 6.17 9.08
N ILE A 32 6.25 5.11 9.43
CA ILE A 32 6.61 3.75 9.02
C ILE A 32 6.64 3.61 7.49
N LEU A 33 5.65 4.15 6.78
CA LEU A 33 5.65 4.16 5.32
C LEU A 33 6.81 4.96 4.73
N ARG A 34 7.14 6.11 5.32
CA ARG A 34 8.31 6.90 4.91
C ARG A 34 9.61 6.10 5.01
N LEU A 35 9.71 5.19 5.98
CA LEU A 35 10.87 4.33 6.23
C LEU A 35 10.83 2.99 5.49
N ALA A 36 9.84 2.77 4.60
CA ALA A 36 9.74 1.53 3.86
C ALA A 36 11.00 1.29 2.98
N PRO A 37 11.50 0.05 2.91
CA PRO A 37 12.65 -0.27 2.08
C PRO A 37 12.30 -0.32 0.59
N SER A 38 13.27 -0.01 -0.27
CA SER A 38 13.18 -0.20 -1.72
C SER A 38 14.53 -0.56 -2.31
N SER A 39 14.53 -1.19 -3.49
CA SER A 39 15.76 -1.47 -4.23
C SER A 39 16.55 -0.20 -4.45
N ILE A 40 17.85 -0.21 -4.12
CA ILE A 40 18.77 0.93 -4.22
C ILE A 40 18.28 2.21 -3.51
N ASN A 41 17.35 2.09 -2.57
CA ASN A 41 16.68 3.22 -1.93
C ASN A 41 15.94 4.15 -2.92
N SER A 42 15.32 3.58 -3.93
CA SER A 42 14.73 4.31 -5.06
C SER A 42 13.47 5.11 -4.74
N GLN A 43 12.70 4.70 -3.76
CA GLN A 43 11.53 5.41 -3.21
C GLN A 43 10.60 6.04 -4.29
N PRO A 44 10.18 5.33 -5.35
CA PRO A 44 9.42 5.92 -6.46
C PRO A 44 7.93 6.07 -6.14
N TRP A 45 7.59 6.48 -4.92
CA TRP A 45 6.23 6.43 -4.39
C TRP A 45 5.77 7.70 -3.70
N GLN A 46 4.45 7.80 -3.58
CA GLN A 46 3.76 8.71 -2.69
C GLN A 46 2.62 7.97 -2.00
N PHE A 47 2.40 8.27 -0.71
CA PHE A 47 1.31 7.71 0.08
C PHE A 47 0.38 8.83 0.54
N VAL A 48 -0.92 8.73 0.21
CA VAL A 48 -1.91 9.74 0.58
C VAL A 48 -2.90 9.14 1.58
N PHE A 49 -2.87 9.64 2.80
CA PHE A 49 -3.85 9.28 3.82
C PHE A 49 -5.10 10.14 3.66
N VAL A 50 -6.26 9.50 3.54
CA VAL A 50 -7.53 10.18 3.32
C VAL A 50 -8.49 9.88 4.47
N GLY A 51 -8.92 10.93 5.15
CA GLY A 51 -9.90 10.88 6.25
C GLY A 51 -11.34 10.81 5.75
N GLU A 52 -12.29 10.75 6.70
CA GLU A 52 -13.66 10.35 6.48
C GLU A 52 -14.40 11.14 5.41
N GLU A 53 -14.44 12.45 5.52
CA GLU A 53 -15.24 13.29 4.63
C GLU A 53 -14.86 13.08 3.15
N ARG A 54 -13.59 13.26 2.83
CA ARG A 54 -13.09 13.07 1.47
C ARG A 54 -13.18 11.61 1.03
N LYS A 55 -12.88 10.68 1.94
CA LYS A 55 -12.97 9.25 1.69
C LYS A 55 -14.38 8.86 1.25
N ASN A 56 -15.41 9.27 2.00
CA ASN A 56 -16.79 8.90 1.74
C ASN A 56 -17.36 9.59 0.50
N ASN A 57 -17.07 10.87 0.32
CA ASN A 57 -17.67 11.68 -0.73
C ASN A 57 -16.97 11.53 -2.09
N LEU A 58 -15.67 11.30 -2.11
CA LEU A 58 -14.88 11.31 -3.35
C LEU A 58 -14.38 9.92 -3.76
N PHE A 59 -13.95 9.09 -2.82
CA PHE A 59 -13.23 7.84 -3.13
C PHE A 59 -14.10 6.59 -2.99
N ALA A 60 -15.03 6.55 -2.05
CA ALA A 60 -15.91 5.38 -1.88
C ALA A 60 -16.71 5.05 -3.14
N PRO A 61 -17.36 6.02 -3.82
CA PRO A 61 -18.10 5.73 -5.06
C PRO A 61 -17.22 5.20 -6.21
N LEU A 62 -15.91 5.45 -6.15
CA LEU A 62 -14.92 5.03 -7.15
C LEU A 62 -14.26 3.69 -6.79
N SER A 63 -14.68 3.07 -5.70
CA SER A 63 -14.06 1.86 -5.13
C SER A 63 -14.74 0.56 -5.55
N LEU A 64 -15.56 0.57 -6.59
CA LEU A 64 -16.26 -0.59 -7.14
C LEU A 64 -16.93 -1.43 -6.02
N MET A 65 -16.68 -2.75 -5.98
CA MET A 65 -17.21 -3.66 -4.94
C MET A 65 -16.67 -3.37 -3.53
N ASN A 66 -15.75 -2.42 -3.37
CA ASN A 66 -15.17 -2.03 -2.08
C ASN A 66 -15.83 -0.79 -1.46
N GLU A 67 -16.87 -0.21 -2.10
CA GLU A 67 -17.48 1.05 -1.68
C GLU A 67 -17.87 1.05 -0.20
N GLU A 68 -18.67 0.06 0.24
CA GLU A 68 -19.13 -0.03 1.62
C GLU A 68 -17.97 -0.25 2.61
N ARG A 69 -16.94 -1.01 2.20
CA ARG A 69 -15.73 -1.19 3.00
C ARG A 69 -14.97 0.10 3.18
N VAL A 70 -14.84 0.89 2.12
CA VAL A 70 -14.21 2.22 2.17
C VAL A 70 -14.99 3.14 3.10
N LYS A 71 -16.33 3.17 3.01
CA LYS A 71 -17.18 3.98 3.90
C LYS A 71 -17.00 3.61 5.37
N ALA A 72 -17.00 2.31 5.69
CA ALA A 72 -16.90 1.81 7.06
C ALA A 72 -15.49 1.91 7.66
N ALA A 73 -14.45 1.89 6.86
CA ALA A 73 -13.06 2.03 7.32
C ALA A 73 -12.79 3.38 7.98
N SER A 74 -11.83 3.42 8.90
CA SER A 74 -11.38 4.70 9.50
C SER A 74 -10.78 5.63 8.45
N HIS A 75 -9.82 5.12 7.66
CA HIS A 75 -9.12 5.84 6.60
C HIS A 75 -8.90 4.93 5.39
N ILE A 76 -8.57 5.54 4.25
CA ILE A 76 -7.87 4.86 3.17
C ILE A 76 -6.49 5.46 2.99
N VAL A 77 -5.54 4.63 2.60
CA VAL A 77 -4.20 5.06 2.18
C VAL A 77 -4.06 4.75 0.71
N ILE A 78 -3.85 5.76 -0.11
CA ILE A 78 -3.69 5.61 -1.55
C ILE A 78 -2.21 5.46 -1.85
N PHE A 79 -1.84 4.40 -2.52
CA PHE A 79 -0.49 4.07 -2.94
C PHE A 79 -0.28 4.50 -4.38
N ARG A 80 0.64 5.42 -4.58
CA ARG A 80 0.93 6.03 -5.87
C ARG A 80 2.38 5.77 -6.27
N VAL A 81 2.64 5.69 -7.55
CA VAL A 81 3.98 5.56 -8.15
C VAL A 81 4.27 6.74 -9.05
N LEU A 82 5.53 7.13 -9.20
CA LEU A 82 5.94 8.10 -10.23
C LEU A 82 5.40 7.68 -11.61
N ASP A 83 4.81 8.61 -12.32
CA ASP A 83 4.16 8.39 -13.62
C ASP A 83 5.13 8.49 -14.82
N SER A 84 6.39 8.88 -14.56
CA SER A 84 7.39 9.15 -15.59
C SER A 84 8.77 8.62 -15.21
N VAL A 85 9.36 7.81 -16.10
CA VAL A 85 10.76 7.37 -16.00
C VAL A 85 11.72 8.56 -16.07
N ALA A 86 11.46 9.53 -16.94
CA ALA A 86 12.28 10.72 -17.07
C ALA A 86 12.35 11.54 -15.77
N ARG A 87 11.19 11.64 -15.07
CA ARG A 87 11.14 12.31 -13.78
C ARG A 87 11.92 11.55 -12.71
N PHE A 88 11.78 10.22 -12.66
CA PHE A 88 12.58 9.39 -11.77
C PHE A 88 14.08 9.63 -11.99
N GLU A 89 14.53 9.61 -13.23
CA GLU A 89 15.95 9.82 -13.59
C GLU A 89 16.45 11.23 -13.26
N GLN A 90 15.58 12.23 -13.29
CA GLN A 90 15.91 13.60 -12.89
C GLN A 90 16.05 13.75 -11.36
N GLU A 91 15.16 13.13 -10.59
CA GLU A 91 15.10 13.26 -9.13
C GLU A 91 16.06 12.30 -8.41
N ALA A 92 16.21 11.08 -8.90
CA ALA A 92 16.92 9.97 -8.27
C ALA A 92 18.38 10.31 -7.85
N PRO A 93 19.19 11.04 -8.64
CA PRO A 93 20.55 11.38 -8.24
C PRO A 93 20.67 12.21 -6.95
N SER A 94 19.58 12.84 -6.50
CA SER A 94 19.58 13.65 -5.28
C SER A 94 19.49 12.83 -3.99
N TYR A 95 19.05 11.55 -4.07
CA TYR A 95 18.83 10.71 -2.89
C TYR A 95 19.29 9.24 -3.06
N ILE A 96 19.61 8.80 -4.28
CA ILE A 96 20.23 7.50 -4.54
C ILE A 96 21.75 7.68 -4.61
N SER A 97 22.51 6.75 -4.01
CA SER A 97 23.97 6.77 -4.13
C SER A 97 24.44 6.62 -5.59
N GLU A 98 25.62 7.12 -5.92
CA GLU A 98 26.22 7.00 -7.26
C GLU A 98 26.28 5.54 -7.72
N GLY A 99 26.70 4.62 -6.83
CA GLY A 99 26.74 3.16 -7.11
C GLY A 99 25.35 2.58 -7.36
N GLY A 100 24.34 3.00 -6.60
CA GLY A 100 22.94 2.60 -6.80
C GLY A 100 22.39 3.11 -8.13
N PHE A 101 22.70 4.35 -8.50
CA PHE A 101 22.25 4.89 -9.78
C PHE A 101 22.99 4.30 -10.98
N ALA A 102 24.28 3.96 -10.82
CA ALA A 102 25.02 3.18 -11.83
C ALA A 102 24.43 1.79 -12.04
N PHE A 103 24.07 1.09 -10.95
CA PHE A 103 23.35 -0.20 -11.01
C PHE A 103 22.01 -0.04 -11.74
N TYR A 104 21.23 1.00 -11.43
CA TYR A 104 19.97 1.28 -12.11
C TYR A 104 20.18 1.41 -13.62
N LYS A 105 21.12 2.23 -14.07
CA LYS A 105 21.42 2.44 -15.49
C LYS A 105 21.83 1.15 -16.19
N GLN A 106 22.69 0.38 -15.54
CA GLN A 106 23.26 -0.84 -16.13
C GLN A 106 22.26 -2.00 -16.22
N TYR A 107 21.44 -2.21 -15.19
CA TYR A 107 20.66 -3.44 -15.05
C TYR A 107 19.14 -3.24 -15.15
N ILE A 108 18.63 -2.04 -14.87
CA ILE A 108 17.19 -1.75 -14.90
C ILE A 108 16.84 -0.97 -16.17
N LYS A 109 17.46 0.19 -16.36
CA LYS A 109 17.18 1.06 -17.52
C LYS A 109 17.53 0.42 -18.86
N SER A 110 18.59 -0.38 -18.92
CA SER A 110 19.00 -1.10 -20.13
C SER A 110 17.93 -2.04 -20.70
N GLN A 111 16.93 -2.40 -19.89
CA GLN A 111 15.80 -3.24 -20.31
C GLN A 111 14.61 -2.46 -20.87
N GLY A 112 14.72 -1.12 -20.95
CA GLY A 112 13.71 -0.22 -21.51
C GLY A 112 12.74 0.35 -20.48
N ASP A 113 12.03 1.41 -20.88
CA ASP A 113 11.18 2.20 -19.98
C ASP A 113 10.03 1.41 -19.37
N ALA A 114 9.41 0.51 -20.13
CA ALA A 114 8.34 -0.36 -19.60
C ALA A 114 8.83 -1.25 -18.45
N HIS A 115 10.10 -1.71 -18.50
CA HIS A 115 10.71 -2.46 -17.42
C HIS A 115 10.94 -1.58 -16.18
N VAL A 116 11.40 -0.33 -16.39
CA VAL A 116 11.57 0.64 -15.29
C VAL A 116 10.24 0.95 -14.61
N GLU A 117 9.17 1.19 -15.37
CA GLU A 117 7.83 1.43 -14.83
C GLU A 117 7.33 0.26 -13.97
N ALA A 118 7.48 -0.97 -14.46
CA ALA A 118 7.14 -2.17 -13.72
C ALA A 118 8.00 -2.31 -12.45
N TRP A 119 9.31 -2.09 -12.55
CA TRP A 119 10.22 -2.11 -11.41
C TRP A 119 9.88 -1.06 -10.35
N MET A 120 9.54 0.17 -10.75
CA MET A 120 9.05 1.20 -9.82
C MET A 120 7.77 0.74 -9.12
N GLY A 121 6.83 0.17 -9.86
CA GLY A 121 5.61 -0.41 -9.29
C GLY A 121 5.89 -1.50 -8.26
N HIS A 122 6.85 -2.40 -8.52
CA HIS A 122 7.24 -3.45 -7.57
C HIS A 122 7.73 -2.87 -6.24
N GLN A 123 8.42 -1.72 -6.23
CA GLN A 123 8.85 -1.08 -4.98
C GLN A 123 7.64 -0.64 -4.14
N VAL A 124 6.56 -0.15 -4.77
CA VAL A 124 5.32 0.21 -4.06
C VAL A 124 4.69 -1.03 -3.41
N TYR A 125 4.74 -2.20 -4.04
CA TYR A 125 4.26 -3.46 -3.43
C TYR A 125 5.17 -3.96 -2.30
N VAL A 126 6.48 -3.68 -2.34
CA VAL A 126 7.37 -3.91 -1.17
C VAL A 126 6.92 -3.06 0.02
N ALA A 127 6.65 -1.77 -0.22
CA ALA A 127 6.13 -0.87 0.81
C ALA A 127 4.74 -1.32 1.31
N LEU A 128 3.88 -1.87 0.44
CA LEU A 128 2.58 -2.44 0.84
C LEU A 128 2.77 -3.57 1.86
N GLY A 129 3.62 -4.56 1.56
CA GLY A 129 3.88 -5.69 2.48
C GLY A 129 4.38 -5.21 3.85
N TYR A 130 5.28 -4.23 3.85
CA TYR A 130 5.79 -3.58 5.05
C TYR A 130 4.68 -2.88 5.85
N PHE A 131 3.82 -2.11 5.17
CA PHE A 131 2.70 -1.39 5.77
C PHE A 131 1.64 -2.32 6.38
N LEU A 132 1.27 -3.39 5.67
CA LEU A 132 0.30 -4.38 6.18
C LEU A 132 0.81 -5.04 7.47
N SER A 133 2.11 -5.30 7.54
CA SER A 133 2.77 -5.87 8.72
C SER A 133 2.77 -4.87 9.89
N ALA A 134 3.05 -3.60 9.61
CA ALA A 134 2.99 -2.52 10.58
C ALA A 134 1.57 -2.34 11.13
N CYS A 135 0.56 -2.24 10.27
CA CYS A 135 -0.83 -2.19 10.71
C CYS A 135 -1.15 -3.33 11.69
N ALA A 136 -0.84 -4.57 11.31
CA ALA A 136 -1.09 -5.73 12.15
C ALA A 136 -0.37 -5.64 13.52
N SER A 137 0.88 -5.16 13.55
CA SER A 137 1.66 -5.00 14.78
C SER A 137 1.09 -3.95 15.73
N MET A 138 0.38 -2.97 15.17
CA MET A 138 -0.27 -1.87 15.91
C MET A 138 -1.75 -2.15 16.23
N GLY A 139 -2.24 -3.37 15.94
CA GLY A 139 -3.66 -3.73 16.15
C GLY A 139 -4.62 -3.05 15.18
N ILE A 140 -4.13 -2.61 14.03
CA ILE A 140 -4.92 -2.01 12.96
C ILE A 140 -5.20 -3.06 11.89
N ASP A 141 -6.45 -3.20 11.54
CA ASP A 141 -6.88 -4.06 10.44
C ASP A 141 -6.73 -3.35 9.10
N SER A 142 -6.40 -4.12 8.06
CA SER A 142 -6.09 -3.55 6.75
C SER A 142 -6.57 -4.42 5.60
N THR A 143 -6.97 -3.76 4.50
CA THR A 143 -7.41 -4.42 3.26
C THR A 143 -6.82 -3.70 2.05
N PRO A 144 -5.85 -4.28 1.34
CA PRO A 144 -5.42 -3.78 0.05
C PRO A 144 -6.51 -4.02 -1.00
N MET A 145 -6.72 -3.04 -1.88
CA MET A 145 -7.81 -3.00 -2.86
C MET A 145 -7.27 -2.51 -4.20
N GLU A 146 -7.11 -3.44 -5.16
CA GLU A 146 -6.87 -3.11 -6.58
C GLU A 146 -8.19 -2.85 -7.32
N GLY A 147 -9.32 -3.35 -6.80
CA GLY A 147 -10.66 -3.11 -7.34
C GLY A 147 -11.15 -1.69 -7.01
N ILE A 148 -10.52 -0.70 -7.61
CA ILE A 148 -10.83 0.73 -7.59
C ILE A 148 -10.76 1.26 -9.03
N LEU A 149 -11.09 2.53 -9.25
CA LEU A 149 -10.91 3.25 -10.52
C LEU A 149 -9.71 4.21 -10.40
N PRO A 150 -8.46 3.77 -10.68
CA PRO A 150 -7.25 4.55 -10.35
C PRO A 150 -7.22 5.91 -11.03
N THR A 151 -7.56 5.99 -12.31
CA THR A 151 -7.62 7.24 -13.08
C THR A 151 -8.66 8.22 -12.55
N GLU A 152 -9.76 7.72 -12.01
CA GLU A 152 -10.77 8.57 -11.38
C GLU A 152 -10.29 9.06 -10.00
N TYR A 153 -9.58 8.19 -9.24
CA TYR A 153 -8.91 8.58 -8.00
C TYR A 153 -7.95 9.74 -8.23
N ASP A 154 -7.13 9.69 -9.31
CA ASP A 154 -6.13 10.71 -9.63
C ASP A 154 -6.76 12.08 -9.96
N LYS A 155 -8.04 12.14 -10.38
CA LYS A 155 -8.74 13.42 -10.58
C LYS A 155 -8.98 14.19 -9.26
N HIS A 156 -8.99 13.49 -8.12
CA HIS A 156 -9.20 14.07 -6.79
C HIS A 156 -7.91 14.26 -5.99
N LEU A 157 -6.76 13.95 -6.61
CA LEU A 157 -5.43 14.04 -6.02
C LEU A 157 -4.60 15.14 -6.70
N PRO A 158 -3.51 15.62 -6.06
CA PRO A 158 -2.61 16.58 -6.70
C PRO A 158 -2.06 16.05 -8.03
N LYS A 159 -1.97 16.93 -9.03
CA LYS A 159 -1.28 16.65 -10.30
C LYS A 159 0.22 16.91 -10.14
N ASP A 160 0.87 16.03 -9.39
CA ASP A 160 2.24 16.15 -8.92
C ASP A 160 3.17 15.09 -9.52
N GLY A 161 2.78 14.46 -10.64
CA GLY A 161 3.56 13.47 -11.36
C GLY A 161 3.55 12.07 -10.73
N TYR A 162 2.49 11.77 -9.98
CA TYR A 162 2.23 10.41 -9.47
C TYR A 162 0.90 9.91 -10.00
N ARG A 163 0.84 8.60 -10.26
CA ARG A 163 -0.39 7.88 -10.59
C ARG A 163 -0.75 6.86 -9.53
N THR A 164 -2.04 6.67 -9.28
CA THR A 164 -2.55 5.68 -8.33
C THR A 164 -2.35 4.26 -8.85
N LEU A 165 -1.87 3.36 -7.98
CA LEU A 165 -1.83 1.93 -8.25
C LEU A 165 -3.00 1.20 -7.56
N PHE A 166 -3.15 1.42 -6.27
CA PHE A 166 -4.18 0.80 -5.44
C PHE A 166 -4.42 1.61 -4.18
N ALA A 167 -5.41 1.22 -3.39
CA ALA A 167 -5.67 1.79 -2.08
C ALA A 167 -5.69 0.71 -0.99
N VAL A 168 -5.44 1.11 0.27
CA VAL A 168 -5.56 0.24 1.44
C VAL A 168 -6.57 0.87 2.40
N ALA A 169 -7.67 0.18 2.67
CA ALA A 169 -8.57 0.53 3.76
C ALA A 169 -7.96 0.12 5.10
N ILE A 170 -8.00 1.00 6.10
CA ILE A 170 -7.48 0.74 7.45
C ILE A 170 -8.50 1.14 8.51
N GLY A 171 -8.55 0.37 9.60
CA GLY A 171 -9.51 0.57 10.68
C GLY A 171 -9.48 -0.56 11.69
N TYR A 172 -10.58 -0.78 12.33
CA TYR A 172 -10.78 -1.90 13.26
C TYR A 172 -11.88 -2.81 12.73
N ARG A 173 -11.63 -4.12 12.76
CA ARG A 173 -12.58 -5.12 12.30
C ARG A 173 -13.91 -5.04 13.05
N ASP A 174 -14.99 -5.33 12.36
CA ASP A 174 -16.26 -5.62 12.98
C ASP A 174 -16.21 -7.03 13.59
N PRO A 175 -16.76 -7.24 14.81
CA PRO A 175 -16.85 -8.56 15.41
C PRO A 175 -17.61 -9.58 14.55
N ASP A 176 -18.52 -9.11 13.69
CA ASP A 176 -19.33 -9.96 12.81
C ASP A 176 -18.70 -10.23 11.44
N ASP A 177 -17.48 -9.72 11.18
CA ASP A 177 -16.77 -10.02 9.94
C ASP A 177 -16.57 -11.53 9.76
N ALA A 178 -17.30 -12.09 8.79
CA ALA A 178 -17.27 -13.53 8.48
C ALA A 178 -15.92 -13.99 7.89
N ASN A 179 -15.02 -13.07 7.52
CA ASN A 179 -13.72 -13.39 6.92
C ASN A 179 -12.61 -13.62 7.97
N GLN A 180 -12.93 -13.53 9.25
CA GLN A 180 -11.96 -13.74 10.33
C GLN A 180 -11.36 -15.16 10.27
N PRO A 181 -10.09 -15.36 10.66
CA PRO A 181 -9.39 -16.65 10.51
C PRO A 181 -10.04 -17.81 11.27
N ASP A 182 -10.66 -17.52 12.40
CA ASP A 182 -11.41 -18.49 13.22
C ASP A 182 -12.77 -18.88 12.61
N ARG A 183 -13.32 -18.07 11.71
CA ARG A 183 -14.60 -18.31 11.01
C ARG A 183 -14.42 -18.85 9.61
N THR A 184 -13.26 -18.61 8.99
CA THR A 184 -12.99 -19.00 7.61
C THR A 184 -11.68 -19.77 7.50
N ALA A 185 -11.77 -21.10 7.41
CA ALA A 185 -10.62 -21.97 7.16
C ALA A 185 -10.10 -21.78 5.74
N LYS A 186 -9.20 -20.81 5.54
CA LYS A 186 -8.54 -20.60 4.25
C LYS A 186 -7.37 -21.55 4.11
N LYS A 187 -7.46 -22.45 3.14
CA LYS A 187 -6.32 -23.31 2.75
C LYS A 187 -5.23 -22.42 2.17
N ARG A 188 -4.02 -22.51 2.75
CA ARG A 188 -2.80 -21.95 2.20
C ARG A 188 -2.01 -23.06 1.53
N LYS A 189 -1.34 -22.74 0.43
CA LYS A 189 -0.37 -23.67 -0.16
C LYS A 189 0.74 -23.95 0.86
N THR A 190 1.15 -25.21 0.95
CA THR A 190 2.18 -25.67 1.88
C THR A 190 3.53 -25.91 1.19
N ASP A 191 3.51 -25.99 -0.14
CA ASP A 191 4.65 -26.31 -1.01
C ASP A 191 5.30 -25.06 -1.67
N VAL A 192 5.07 -23.88 -1.10
CA VAL A 192 5.60 -22.60 -1.62
C VAL A 192 6.96 -22.22 -1.03
N VAL A 193 7.42 -22.96 -0.02
CA VAL A 193 8.73 -22.76 0.61
C VAL A 193 9.47 -24.08 0.55
N SER A 194 10.66 -24.08 -0.04
CA SER A 194 11.54 -25.24 -0.13
C SER A 194 12.91 -24.92 0.44
N GLY A 195 13.54 -25.90 1.06
CA GLY A 195 14.97 -25.90 1.41
C GLY A 195 15.77 -26.70 0.38
N LEU A 196 17.05 -26.34 0.16
CA LEU A 196 18.02 -27.06 -0.66
C LEU A 196 19.14 -27.53 0.24
#